data_32541da42e3eac4896664f72d2ab470a
#
_entry.id   32541da42e3eac4896664f72d2ab470a
#
_cell.length_a   1.000
_cell.length_b   1.000
_cell.length_c   1.000
_cell.angle_alpha   90.00
_cell.angle_beta   90.00
_cell.angle_gamma   90.00
#
_symmetry.space_group_name_H-M   'P 1'
#
loop_
_entity.id
_entity.type
_entity.pdbx_description
1 polymer ?
#
loop_
_entity_poly.entity_id
_entity_poly.type
_entity_poly.pdbx_seq_one_letter_code
_entity_poly.pdbx_strand_id
1 'polypeptide(L)'
;MKALFLAGHWRQGRGAVAPSIFPADGSVNAEFSTASLDDVQEAVQAAHRAWQEPSWRNSLPVERARVLYKVADLIEQNVAELAALQTRDNGKPLAETRGLVMSAAATARYTAACLETLDTELTNARSREWLTMSVHEPLGVVAAITPWNSPIASEVQKLAPALAAGNAVILKPAEATSLIALELARLFEQAGLPPGLLSVLPGKGSVVGNAIVQHPLVKKISFTGGTSTGRQLAHIAAERLIGTSLELGGKSPTVVLEDADLDLAVNGVIYGIFSSSGQACIAGARLFVHANVYEAFMQRLVAKTQALRVGHPEHAATQVGPLIDEKHLNSVDAYVRRAEQ
;
A
#
# COMPACT_ATOMS: atom_id res chain seq x y z
N MET A 1 -13.27 9.44 -18.48
CA MET A 1 -11.86 9.60 -18.02
C MET A 1 -11.87 10.05 -16.57
N LYS A 2 -11.15 9.34 -15.68
CA LYS A 2 -11.04 9.71 -14.25
C LYS A 2 -10.03 10.85 -14.07
N ALA A 3 -10.36 11.81 -13.22
CA ALA A 3 -9.47 12.90 -12.83
C ALA A 3 -8.49 12.43 -11.74
N LEU A 4 -7.33 13.09 -11.61
CA LEU A 4 -6.48 12.96 -10.44
C LEU A 4 -6.95 13.88 -9.31
N PHE A 5 -6.52 13.58 -8.09
CA PHE A 5 -6.78 14.41 -6.91
C PHE A 5 -5.52 15.20 -6.55
N LEU A 6 -5.56 16.51 -6.74
CA LEU A 6 -4.42 17.40 -6.53
C LEU A 6 -4.80 18.61 -5.70
N ALA A 7 -4.09 18.84 -4.60
CA ALA A 7 -4.27 19.99 -3.73
C ALA A 7 -5.71 20.18 -3.20
N GLY A 8 -6.46 19.08 -3.03
CA GLY A 8 -7.86 19.12 -2.59
C GLY A 8 -8.87 19.30 -3.72
N HIS A 9 -8.47 19.19 -4.99
CA HIS A 9 -9.34 19.35 -6.15
C HIS A 9 -9.22 18.19 -7.14
N TRP A 10 -10.36 17.79 -7.71
CA TRP A 10 -10.43 16.86 -8.81
C TRP A 10 -10.22 17.58 -10.13
N ARG A 11 -9.20 17.19 -10.87
CA ARG A 11 -8.92 17.77 -12.20
C ARG A 11 -8.21 16.79 -13.10
N GLN A 12 -8.25 17.08 -14.40
CA GLN A 12 -7.45 16.33 -15.37
C GLN A 12 -5.97 16.62 -15.14
N GLY A 13 -5.16 15.55 -15.10
CA GLY A 13 -3.70 15.67 -15.11
C GLY A 13 -3.22 16.15 -16.46
N ARG A 14 -2.06 16.80 -16.46
CA ARG A 14 -1.40 17.31 -17.68
C ARG A 14 -0.50 16.28 -18.36
N GLY A 15 -0.41 15.06 -17.79
CA GLY A 15 0.30 13.94 -18.39
C GLY A 15 -0.56 13.17 -19.40
N ALA A 16 -0.04 12.05 -19.90
CA ALA A 16 -0.76 11.21 -20.84
C ALA A 16 -1.99 10.54 -20.19
N VAL A 17 -2.96 10.19 -21.02
CA VAL A 17 -4.06 9.31 -20.62
C VAL A 17 -3.54 7.86 -20.54
N ALA A 18 -3.92 7.15 -19.50
CA ALA A 18 -3.57 5.74 -19.30
C ALA A 18 -4.83 4.93 -19.01
N PRO A 19 -4.94 3.70 -19.51
CA PRO A 19 -6.01 2.78 -19.17
C PRO A 19 -5.69 2.02 -17.86
N SER A 20 -6.71 1.76 -17.04
CA SER A 20 -6.70 0.64 -16.10
C SER A 20 -7.21 -0.58 -16.82
N ILE A 21 -6.44 -1.67 -16.79
CA ILE A 21 -6.75 -2.92 -17.49
C ILE A 21 -7.15 -3.97 -16.48
N PHE A 22 -8.25 -4.66 -16.73
CA PHE A 22 -8.65 -5.80 -15.92
C PHE A 22 -7.77 -7.02 -16.22
N PRO A 23 -7.00 -7.54 -15.27
CA PRO A 23 -6.07 -8.64 -15.53
C PRO A 23 -6.74 -9.96 -15.96
N ALA A 24 -8.04 -10.13 -15.70
CA ALA A 24 -8.73 -11.38 -15.99
C ALA A 24 -9.01 -11.59 -17.49
N ASP A 25 -9.28 -10.51 -18.24
CA ASP A 25 -9.71 -10.60 -19.63
C ASP A 25 -9.10 -9.52 -20.54
N GLY A 26 -8.27 -8.63 -19.99
CA GLY A 26 -7.65 -7.53 -20.74
C GLY A 26 -8.59 -6.37 -21.06
N SER A 27 -9.83 -6.37 -20.57
CA SER A 27 -10.77 -5.26 -20.80
C SER A 27 -10.34 -3.98 -20.09
N VAL A 28 -10.71 -2.84 -20.66
CA VAL A 28 -10.45 -1.54 -20.05
C VAL A 28 -11.48 -1.25 -18.98
N ASN A 29 -11.06 -1.10 -17.73
CA ASN A 29 -11.92 -0.70 -16.62
C ASN A 29 -12.35 0.77 -16.74
N ALA A 30 -11.38 1.63 -16.93
CA ALA A 30 -11.54 3.06 -17.14
C ALA A 30 -10.24 3.67 -17.67
N GLU A 31 -10.33 4.88 -18.22
CA GLU A 31 -9.17 5.71 -18.50
C GLU A 31 -9.01 6.76 -17.41
N PHE A 32 -7.77 7.11 -17.08
CA PHE A 32 -7.43 8.17 -16.16
C PHE A 32 -6.30 9.05 -16.70
N SER A 33 -6.27 10.32 -16.28
CA SER A 33 -5.17 11.21 -16.61
C SER A 33 -4.00 10.97 -15.66
N THR A 34 -2.78 10.93 -16.19
CA THR A 34 -1.57 10.87 -15.36
C THR A 34 -1.09 12.27 -15.00
N ALA A 35 -0.28 12.38 -13.95
CA ALA A 35 0.35 13.63 -13.57
C ALA A 35 1.53 13.95 -14.49
N SER A 36 1.74 15.23 -14.77
CA SER A 36 2.96 15.79 -15.36
C SER A 36 3.97 16.20 -14.29
N LEU A 37 5.16 16.65 -14.71
CA LEU A 37 6.15 17.24 -13.79
C LEU A 37 5.62 18.53 -13.14
N ASP A 38 4.86 19.33 -13.87
CA ASP A 38 4.23 20.54 -13.34
C ASP A 38 3.14 20.20 -12.31
N ASP A 39 2.38 19.12 -12.54
CA ASP A 39 1.41 18.63 -11.54
C ASP A 39 2.10 18.19 -10.26
N VAL A 40 3.25 17.52 -10.36
CA VAL A 40 4.06 17.14 -9.19
C VAL A 40 4.54 18.38 -8.43
N GLN A 41 5.10 19.34 -9.15
CA GLN A 41 5.59 20.59 -8.57
C GLN A 41 4.47 21.33 -7.81
N GLU A 42 3.31 21.47 -8.45
CA GLU A 42 2.14 22.12 -7.87
C GLU A 42 1.61 21.37 -6.63
N ALA A 43 1.50 20.03 -6.72
CA ALA A 43 1.03 19.20 -5.61
C ALA A 43 1.94 19.29 -4.39
N VAL A 44 3.27 19.20 -4.59
CA VAL A 44 4.22 19.26 -3.47
C VAL A 44 4.24 20.66 -2.83
N GLN A 45 4.17 21.72 -3.64
CA GLN A 45 4.09 23.09 -3.11
C GLN A 45 2.78 23.33 -2.34
N ALA A 46 1.65 22.83 -2.86
CA ALA A 46 0.36 22.94 -2.17
C ALA A 46 0.36 22.15 -0.86
N ALA A 47 0.93 20.93 -0.86
CA ALA A 47 1.09 20.11 0.33
C ALA A 47 1.97 20.80 1.39
N HIS A 48 3.03 21.45 0.97
CA HIS A 48 3.91 22.19 1.87
C HIS A 48 3.20 23.37 2.51
N ARG A 49 2.41 24.14 1.74
CA ARG A 49 1.59 25.25 2.29
C ARG A 49 0.53 24.73 3.25
N ALA A 50 -0.25 23.70 2.82
CA ALA A 50 -1.30 23.13 3.65
C ALA A 50 -0.79 22.57 4.98
N TRP A 51 0.40 21.93 4.96
CA TRP A 51 1.06 21.45 6.18
C TRP A 51 1.42 22.60 7.15
N GLN A 52 1.79 23.78 6.63
CA GLN A 52 2.16 24.93 7.44
C GLN A 52 0.96 25.70 8.00
N GLU A 53 -0.26 25.47 7.48
CA GLU A 53 -1.47 26.16 7.96
C GLU A 53 -1.70 25.87 9.44
N PRO A 54 -1.88 26.92 10.27
CA PRO A 54 -2.08 26.75 11.72
C PRO A 54 -3.22 25.81 12.09
N SER A 55 -4.28 25.77 11.28
CA SER A 55 -5.44 24.91 11.49
C SER A 55 -5.10 23.42 11.46
N TRP A 56 -4.07 23.01 10.71
CA TRP A 56 -3.58 21.64 10.68
C TRP A 56 -2.35 21.46 11.58
N ARG A 57 -1.36 22.32 11.43
CA ARG A 57 -0.09 22.21 12.16
C ARG A 57 -0.28 22.22 13.69
N ASN A 58 -1.22 23.02 14.17
CA ASN A 58 -1.52 23.17 15.60
C ASN A 58 -2.73 22.32 16.04
N SER A 59 -3.29 21.49 15.14
CA SER A 59 -4.40 20.61 15.48
C SER A 59 -4.02 19.61 16.56
N LEU A 60 -4.96 19.35 17.45
CA LEU A 60 -4.77 18.34 18.50
C LEU A 60 -4.74 16.93 17.91
N PRO A 61 -4.02 15.96 18.53
CA PRO A 61 -4.04 14.57 18.11
C PRO A 61 -5.45 14.01 17.92
N VAL A 62 -6.38 14.30 18.82
CA VAL A 62 -7.77 13.84 18.76
C VAL A 62 -8.53 14.39 17.54
N GLU A 63 -8.20 15.59 17.06
CA GLU A 63 -8.83 16.17 15.87
C GLU A 63 -8.40 15.43 14.60
N ARG A 64 -7.11 15.09 14.47
CA ARG A 64 -6.61 14.27 13.38
C ARG A 64 -7.11 12.82 13.45
N ALA A 65 -7.21 12.26 14.66
CA ALA A 65 -7.77 10.93 14.89
C ALA A 65 -9.22 10.83 14.40
N ARG A 66 -10.05 11.85 14.63
CA ARG A 66 -11.45 11.90 14.15
C ARG A 66 -11.55 11.76 12.63
N VAL A 67 -10.63 12.37 11.86
CA VAL A 67 -10.60 12.22 10.40
C VAL A 67 -10.34 10.75 10.03
N LEU A 68 -9.39 10.09 10.70
CA LEU A 68 -9.04 8.71 10.42
C LEU A 68 -10.15 7.72 10.82
N TYR A 69 -10.83 7.94 11.95
CA TYR A 69 -12.02 7.15 12.32
C TYR A 69 -13.10 7.27 11.26
N LYS A 70 -13.36 8.49 10.77
CA LYS A 70 -14.35 8.71 9.72
C LYS A 70 -13.94 8.08 8.39
N VAL A 71 -12.66 8.09 8.03
CA VAL A 71 -12.14 7.35 6.88
C VAL A 71 -12.40 5.85 7.03
N ALA A 72 -12.14 5.28 8.22
CA ALA A 72 -12.41 3.88 8.48
C ALA A 72 -13.90 3.53 8.33
N ASP A 73 -14.79 4.37 8.89
CA ASP A 73 -16.25 4.20 8.75
C ASP A 73 -16.68 4.23 7.28
N LEU A 74 -16.15 5.19 6.51
CA LEU A 74 -16.44 5.30 5.07
C LEU A 74 -15.91 4.10 4.27
N ILE A 75 -14.73 3.58 4.59
CA ILE A 75 -14.21 2.36 3.96
C ILE A 75 -15.14 1.18 4.25
N GLU A 76 -15.57 1.00 5.51
CA GLU A 76 -16.48 -0.09 5.92
C GLU A 76 -17.86 0.02 5.25
N GLN A 77 -18.40 1.23 5.11
CA GLN A 77 -19.67 1.48 4.43
C GLN A 77 -19.59 1.16 2.92
N ASN A 78 -18.42 1.25 2.31
CA ASN A 78 -18.20 1.03 0.88
C ASN A 78 -17.45 -0.27 0.55
N VAL A 79 -17.40 -1.26 1.47
CA VAL A 79 -16.61 -2.50 1.29
C VAL A 79 -16.92 -3.21 -0.02
N ALA A 80 -18.17 -3.32 -0.40
CA ALA A 80 -18.56 -4.06 -1.61
C ALA A 80 -18.03 -3.38 -2.89
N GLU A 81 -18.17 -2.06 -2.98
CA GLU A 81 -17.71 -1.28 -4.13
C GLU A 81 -16.17 -1.25 -4.22
N LEU A 82 -15.51 -0.99 -3.10
CA LEU A 82 -14.05 -0.94 -3.04
C LEU A 82 -13.41 -2.29 -3.35
N ALA A 83 -14.00 -3.39 -2.84
CA ALA A 83 -13.51 -4.73 -3.13
C ALA A 83 -13.69 -5.08 -4.61
N ALA A 84 -14.85 -4.77 -5.21
CA ALA A 84 -15.09 -5.00 -6.63
C ALA A 84 -14.13 -4.15 -7.49
N LEU A 85 -13.94 -2.87 -7.16
CA LEU A 85 -13.01 -1.99 -7.86
C LEU A 85 -11.58 -2.53 -7.79
N GLN A 86 -11.11 -2.93 -6.62
CA GLN A 86 -9.77 -3.47 -6.46
C GLN A 86 -9.60 -4.81 -7.18
N THR A 87 -10.63 -5.70 -7.18
CA THR A 87 -10.62 -6.94 -7.97
C THR A 87 -10.40 -6.64 -9.44
N ARG A 88 -11.07 -5.64 -9.98
CA ARG A 88 -10.92 -5.22 -11.37
C ARG A 88 -9.58 -4.53 -11.65
N ASP A 89 -9.03 -3.79 -10.69
CA ASP A 89 -7.71 -3.14 -10.83
C ASP A 89 -6.54 -4.15 -10.82
N ASN A 90 -6.60 -5.20 -9.98
CA ASN A 90 -5.43 -6.07 -9.79
C ASN A 90 -5.66 -7.58 -10.00
N GLY A 91 -6.87 -8.00 -10.32
CA GLY A 91 -7.18 -9.40 -10.63
C GLY A 91 -7.31 -10.33 -9.42
N LYS A 92 -7.22 -9.84 -8.19
CA LYS A 92 -7.40 -10.69 -7.00
C LYS A 92 -8.84 -11.17 -6.85
N PRO A 93 -9.06 -12.40 -6.34
CA PRO A 93 -10.39 -12.88 -6.01
C PRO A 93 -11.15 -11.93 -5.08
N LEU A 94 -12.45 -11.75 -5.32
CA LEU A 94 -13.29 -10.82 -4.56
C LEU A 94 -13.27 -11.07 -3.05
N ALA A 95 -13.13 -12.32 -2.61
CA ALA A 95 -13.01 -12.67 -1.20
C ALA A 95 -11.73 -12.08 -0.57
N GLU A 96 -10.62 -12.10 -1.29
CA GLU A 96 -9.35 -11.52 -0.82
C GLU A 96 -9.41 -10.00 -0.78
N THR A 97 -9.97 -9.36 -1.82
CA THR A 97 -10.06 -7.90 -1.87
C THR A 97 -10.98 -7.34 -0.79
N ARG A 98 -12.06 -8.04 -0.43
CA ARG A 98 -12.88 -7.70 0.75
C ARG A 98 -12.07 -7.72 2.03
N GLY A 99 -11.23 -8.73 2.22
CA GLY A 99 -10.33 -8.81 3.38
C GLY A 99 -9.34 -7.65 3.44
N LEU A 100 -8.78 -7.24 2.28
CA LEU A 100 -7.86 -6.10 2.19
C LEU A 100 -8.55 -4.75 2.47
N VAL A 101 -9.78 -4.56 2.01
CA VAL A 101 -10.58 -3.36 2.32
C VAL A 101 -10.87 -3.26 3.81
N MET A 102 -11.28 -4.37 4.45
CA MET A 102 -11.49 -4.41 5.90
C MET A 102 -10.19 -4.18 6.68
N SER A 103 -9.08 -4.72 6.22
CA SER A 103 -7.75 -4.47 6.79
C SER A 103 -7.36 -2.98 6.71
N ALA A 104 -7.70 -2.30 5.60
CA ALA A 104 -7.46 -0.87 5.45
C ALA A 104 -8.27 -0.06 6.49
N ALA A 105 -9.55 -0.37 6.69
CA ALA A 105 -10.36 0.27 7.72
C ALA A 105 -9.81 0.02 9.13
N ALA A 106 -9.42 -1.22 9.45
CA ALA A 106 -8.82 -1.58 10.73
C ALA A 106 -7.50 -0.83 10.97
N THR A 107 -6.66 -0.68 9.94
CA THR A 107 -5.40 0.09 10.01
C THR A 107 -5.66 1.57 10.29
N ALA A 108 -6.65 2.18 9.66
CA ALA A 108 -7.02 3.57 9.93
C ALA A 108 -7.49 3.76 11.38
N ARG A 109 -8.35 2.87 11.91
CA ARG A 109 -8.80 2.88 13.32
C ARG A 109 -7.65 2.68 14.29
N TYR A 110 -6.80 1.68 14.02
CA TYR A 110 -5.63 1.41 14.87
C TYR A 110 -4.71 2.64 14.95
N THR A 111 -4.44 3.26 13.81
CA THR A 111 -3.59 4.46 13.75
C THR A 111 -4.21 5.62 14.52
N ALA A 112 -5.54 5.83 14.41
CA ALA A 112 -6.24 6.85 15.18
C ALA A 112 -6.13 6.60 16.69
N ALA A 113 -6.35 5.36 17.14
CA ALA A 113 -6.23 4.98 18.55
C ALA A 113 -4.79 5.14 19.06
N CYS A 114 -3.79 4.75 18.28
CA CYS A 114 -2.38 4.97 18.63
C CYS A 114 -2.05 6.46 18.78
N LEU A 115 -2.60 7.31 17.91
CA LEU A 115 -2.37 8.75 17.99
C LEU A 115 -2.95 9.36 19.29
N GLU A 116 -4.12 8.91 19.72
CA GLU A 116 -4.77 9.40 20.95
C GLU A 116 -4.03 8.95 22.24
N THR A 117 -3.24 7.89 22.14
CA THR A 117 -2.50 7.31 23.28
C THR A 117 -0.98 7.54 23.18
N LEU A 118 -0.53 8.32 22.20
CA LEU A 118 0.89 8.56 22.00
C LEU A 118 1.41 9.54 23.07
N ASP A 119 2.21 9.00 24.00
CA ASP A 119 2.85 9.77 25.05
C ASP A 119 4.19 10.34 24.59
N THR A 120 4.64 11.36 25.31
CA THR A 120 6.00 11.94 25.18
C THR A 120 6.78 11.71 26.47
N GLU A 121 8.09 11.65 26.35
CA GLU A 121 8.95 11.41 27.52
C GLU A 121 9.28 12.71 28.25
N LEU A 122 9.13 12.68 29.57
CA LEU A 122 9.72 13.67 30.46
C LEU A 122 11.05 13.13 30.95
N THR A 123 12.15 13.72 30.47
CA THR A 123 13.50 13.25 30.82
C THR A 123 13.97 13.84 32.16
N ASN A 124 14.96 13.18 32.80
CA ASN A 124 15.55 13.69 34.02
C ASN A 124 16.19 15.09 33.81
N ALA A 125 15.80 16.02 34.66
CA ALA A 125 16.37 17.36 34.64
C ALA A 125 17.87 17.33 35.03
N ARG A 126 18.71 18.03 34.27
CA ARG A 126 20.15 18.18 34.54
C ARG A 126 20.44 19.26 35.57
N SER A 127 19.45 20.09 35.89
CA SER A 127 19.50 21.07 36.98
C SER A 127 18.10 21.35 37.50
N ARG A 128 17.97 22.05 38.64
CA ARG A 128 16.65 22.41 39.21
C ARG A 128 15.91 23.50 38.41
N GLU A 129 16.61 24.14 37.50
CA GLU A 129 16.10 25.26 36.70
C GLU A 129 15.63 24.83 35.30
N TRP A 130 15.81 23.52 34.94
CA TRP A 130 15.55 23.00 33.62
C TRP A 130 14.50 21.92 33.67
N LEU A 131 13.47 22.06 32.84
CA LEU A 131 12.52 21.01 32.50
C LEU A 131 12.83 20.53 31.08
N THR A 132 13.13 19.22 30.90
CA THR A 132 13.45 18.66 29.60
C THR A 132 12.37 17.65 29.22
N MET A 133 11.78 17.82 28.03
CA MET A 133 10.77 16.92 27.50
C MET A 133 11.05 16.62 26.02
N SER A 134 10.62 15.45 25.53
CA SER A 134 10.55 15.17 24.10
C SER A 134 9.22 15.68 23.53
N VAL A 135 9.25 16.15 22.29
CA VAL A 135 8.05 16.60 21.57
C VAL A 135 8.08 15.96 20.17
N HIS A 136 6.96 15.35 19.78
CA HIS A 136 6.81 14.84 18.42
C HIS A 136 6.33 15.95 17.48
N GLU A 137 7.08 16.19 16.42
CA GLU A 137 6.73 17.18 15.38
C GLU A 137 6.60 16.50 14.00
N PRO A 138 5.71 16.98 13.13
CA PRO A 138 5.59 16.48 11.77
C PRO A 138 6.83 16.84 10.94
N LEU A 139 7.22 15.94 10.04
CA LEU A 139 8.37 16.13 9.14
C LEU A 139 8.08 17.14 8.01
N GLY A 140 6.81 17.25 7.60
CA GLY A 140 6.37 18.08 6.47
C GLY A 140 5.69 17.27 5.38
N VAL A 141 6.21 17.30 4.14
CA VAL A 141 5.65 16.55 3.02
C VAL A 141 6.27 15.16 2.94
N VAL A 142 5.44 14.13 2.92
CA VAL A 142 5.81 12.72 2.79
C VAL A 142 5.46 12.21 1.39
N ALA A 143 6.41 11.59 0.70
CA ALA A 143 6.15 10.82 -0.51
C ALA A 143 5.72 9.40 -0.13
N ALA A 144 4.49 9.02 -0.45
CA ALA A 144 3.97 7.67 -0.30
C ALA A 144 3.89 7.00 -1.68
N ILE A 145 4.61 5.89 -1.86
CA ILE A 145 4.62 5.15 -3.13
C ILE A 145 4.18 3.72 -2.83
N THR A 146 3.10 3.28 -3.48
CA THR A 146 2.40 2.03 -3.16
C THR A 146 2.48 1.00 -4.28
N PRO A 147 2.41 -0.30 -3.93
CA PRO A 147 2.48 -1.39 -4.88
C PRO A 147 1.10 -1.70 -5.47
N TRP A 148 1.09 -2.54 -6.51
CA TRP A 148 -0.12 -2.99 -7.19
C TRP A 148 -0.79 -4.22 -6.54
N ASN A 149 -0.08 -4.98 -5.72
CA ASN A 149 -0.59 -6.25 -5.20
C ASN A 149 -1.58 -6.13 -4.03
N SER A 150 -1.50 -5.06 -3.25
CA SER A 150 -2.41 -4.79 -2.12
C SER A 150 -2.68 -3.30 -1.99
N PRO A 151 -3.23 -2.64 -3.04
CA PRO A 151 -3.24 -1.18 -3.13
C PRO A 151 -3.92 -0.51 -1.95
N ILE A 152 -5.22 -0.70 -1.71
CA ILE A 152 -5.94 0.03 -0.65
C ILE A 152 -5.33 -0.18 0.74
N ALA A 153 -4.90 -1.40 1.07
CA ALA A 153 -4.29 -1.68 2.37
C ALA A 153 -2.93 -0.98 2.50
N SER A 154 -2.09 -1.05 1.46
CA SER A 154 -0.78 -0.39 1.45
C SER A 154 -0.88 1.14 1.44
N GLU A 155 -1.89 1.68 0.78
CA GLU A 155 -2.17 3.11 0.75
C GLU A 155 -2.54 3.60 2.15
N VAL A 156 -3.50 2.97 2.82
CA VAL A 156 -3.89 3.36 4.19
C VAL A 156 -2.76 3.16 5.18
N GLN A 157 -1.95 2.08 5.06
CA GLN A 157 -0.75 1.88 5.89
C GLN A 157 0.27 3.02 5.79
N LYS A 158 0.28 3.77 4.69
CA LYS A 158 1.17 4.92 4.51
C LYS A 158 0.48 6.24 4.81
N LEU A 159 -0.76 6.41 4.35
CA LEU A 159 -1.53 7.65 4.52
C LEU A 159 -1.91 7.88 5.98
N ALA A 160 -2.47 6.87 6.65
CA ALA A 160 -2.97 7.02 7.99
C ALA A 160 -1.89 7.48 8.99
N PRO A 161 -0.72 6.80 9.14
CA PRO A 161 0.28 7.25 10.11
C PRO A 161 0.95 8.56 9.72
N ALA A 162 1.11 8.85 8.41
CA ALA A 162 1.70 10.11 7.98
C ALA A 162 0.78 11.31 8.31
N LEU A 163 -0.53 11.20 8.02
CA LEU A 163 -1.53 12.21 8.34
C LEU A 163 -1.77 12.31 9.85
N ALA A 164 -1.82 11.18 10.58
CA ALA A 164 -1.91 11.15 12.04
C ALA A 164 -0.79 11.98 12.69
N ALA A 165 0.44 11.81 12.22
CA ALA A 165 1.59 12.56 12.71
C ALA A 165 1.60 14.04 12.26
N GLY A 166 0.56 14.51 11.56
CA GLY A 166 0.41 15.92 11.14
C GLY A 166 1.14 16.29 9.84
N ASN A 167 1.60 15.31 9.07
CA ASN A 167 2.24 15.55 7.76
C ASN A 167 1.21 15.79 6.66
N ALA A 168 1.67 16.33 5.51
CA ALA A 168 0.97 16.26 4.23
C ALA A 168 1.57 15.12 3.39
N VAL A 169 0.76 14.52 2.51
CA VAL A 169 1.17 13.33 1.74
C VAL A 169 0.92 13.50 0.25
N ILE A 170 1.94 13.14 -0.53
CA ILE A 170 1.81 12.93 -1.97
C ILE A 170 1.82 11.41 -2.21
N LEU A 171 0.67 10.87 -2.59
CA LEU A 171 0.51 9.46 -2.92
C LEU A 171 0.74 9.23 -4.41
N LYS A 172 1.70 8.36 -4.73
CA LYS A 172 1.87 7.81 -6.07
C LYS A 172 1.47 6.33 -6.06
N PRO A 173 0.28 5.98 -6.53
CA PRO A 173 -0.13 4.58 -6.66
C PRO A 173 0.67 3.86 -7.74
N ALA A 174 0.68 2.54 -7.74
CA ALA A 174 1.14 1.76 -8.87
C ALA A 174 0.27 2.07 -10.12
N GLU A 175 0.89 2.07 -11.29
CA GLU A 175 0.17 2.42 -12.55
C GLU A 175 -1.02 1.50 -12.81
N ALA A 176 -0.84 0.20 -12.57
CA ALA A 176 -1.87 -0.79 -12.80
C ALA A 176 -3.09 -0.66 -11.86
N THR A 177 -2.94 -0.02 -10.70
CA THR A 177 -3.97 0.04 -9.64
C THR A 177 -4.24 1.47 -9.18
N SER A 178 -4.39 2.36 -10.15
CA SER A 178 -4.61 3.79 -9.85
C SER A 178 -6.06 4.11 -9.48
N LEU A 179 -7.04 3.32 -9.92
CA LEU A 179 -8.46 3.64 -9.71
C LEU A 179 -8.85 3.53 -8.23
N ILE A 180 -8.38 2.51 -7.53
CA ILE A 180 -8.69 2.34 -6.11
C ILE A 180 -8.07 3.45 -5.25
N ALA A 181 -6.87 3.95 -5.61
CA ALA A 181 -6.22 5.06 -4.94
C ALA A 181 -7.01 6.38 -5.10
N LEU A 182 -7.57 6.62 -6.29
CA LEU A 182 -8.43 7.78 -6.54
C LEU A 182 -9.73 7.68 -5.74
N GLU A 183 -10.32 6.50 -5.65
CA GLU A 183 -11.51 6.29 -4.84
C GLU A 183 -11.23 6.49 -3.35
N LEU A 184 -10.08 6.01 -2.85
CA LEU A 184 -9.64 6.26 -1.48
C LEU A 184 -9.46 7.76 -1.20
N ALA A 185 -8.91 8.54 -2.15
CA ALA A 185 -8.81 10.00 -2.00
C ALA A 185 -10.18 10.66 -1.79
N ARG A 186 -11.23 10.18 -2.49
CA ARG A 186 -12.61 10.65 -2.30
C ARG A 186 -13.10 10.39 -0.88
N LEU A 187 -12.75 9.26 -0.29
CA LEU A 187 -13.13 8.95 1.09
C LEU A 187 -12.41 9.85 2.10
N PHE A 188 -11.13 10.17 1.88
CA PHE A 188 -10.41 11.15 2.71
C PHE A 188 -11.02 12.56 2.61
N GLU A 189 -11.39 12.99 1.39
CA GLU A 189 -12.10 14.25 1.18
C GLU A 189 -13.44 14.29 1.94
N GLN A 190 -14.25 13.23 1.80
CA GLN A 190 -15.54 13.09 2.51
C GLN A 190 -15.38 13.01 4.04
N ALA A 191 -14.28 12.47 4.51
CA ALA A 191 -13.95 12.44 5.94
C ALA A 191 -13.60 13.82 6.50
N GLY A 192 -13.41 14.83 5.64
CA GLY A 192 -13.10 16.19 6.02
C GLY A 192 -11.61 16.45 6.19
N LEU A 193 -10.74 15.67 5.51
CA LEU A 193 -9.32 16.01 5.45
C LEU A 193 -9.15 17.39 4.79
N PRO A 194 -8.44 18.32 5.43
CA PRO A 194 -8.24 19.65 4.85
C PRO A 194 -7.61 19.63 3.47
N PRO A 195 -8.05 20.51 2.54
CA PRO A 195 -7.51 20.57 1.18
C PRO A 195 -5.99 20.79 1.17
N GLY A 196 -5.32 20.11 0.23
CA GLY A 196 -3.86 20.21 0.06
C GLY A 196 -3.05 19.19 0.87
N LEU A 197 -3.59 18.60 1.93
CA LEU A 197 -2.87 17.62 2.76
C LEU A 197 -2.69 16.27 2.08
N LEU A 198 -3.51 15.96 1.09
CA LEU A 198 -3.40 14.76 0.26
C LEU A 198 -3.47 15.14 -1.21
N SER A 199 -2.54 14.63 -2.00
CA SER A 199 -2.66 14.56 -3.46
C SER A 199 -2.38 13.13 -3.92
N VAL A 200 -3.14 12.65 -4.90
CA VAL A 200 -2.97 11.33 -5.53
C VAL A 200 -2.59 11.54 -6.98
N LEU A 201 -1.38 11.15 -7.32
CA LEU A 201 -0.73 11.42 -8.60
C LEU A 201 -0.41 10.11 -9.34
N PRO A 202 -1.36 9.55 -10.12
CA PRO A 202 -1.10 8.44 -11.02
C PRO A 202 -0.03 8.78 -12.04
N GLY A 203 0.75 7.80 -12.46
CA GLY A 203 1.73 7.94 -13.53
C GLY A 203 2.98 7.08 -13.35
N LYS A 204 3.84 7.10 -14.38
CA LYS A 204 5.05 6.25 -14.42
C LYS A 204 5.99 6.53 -13.26
N GLY A 205 6.45 5.45 -12.61
CA GLY A 205 7.41 5.53 -11.51
C GLY A 205 8.68 6.28 -11.89
N SER A 206 9.18 6.04 -13.11
CA SER A 206 10.38 6.71 -13.67
C SER A 206 10.20 8.21 -13.95
N VAL A 207 8.97 8.70 -14.04
CA VAL A 207 8.67 10.12 -14.28
C VAL A 207 8.10 10.76 -13.02
N VAL A 208 6.86 10.42 -12.68
CA VAL A 208 6.14 11.01 -11.53
C VAL A 208 6.80 10.63 -10.21
N GLY A 209 7.16 9.34 -10.04
CA GLY A 209 7.82 8.85 -8.83
C GLY A 209 9.17 9.56 -8.59
N ASN A 210 10.02 9.62 -9.61
CA ASN A 210 11.32 10.30 -9.51
C ASN A 210 11.17 11.79 -9.22
N ALA A 211 10.22 12.48 -9.86
CA ALA A 211 9.99 13.90 -9.61
C ALA A 211 9.56 14.16 -8.16
N ILE A 212 8.68 13.31 -7.60
CA ILE A 212 8.25 13.43 -6.21
C ILE A 212 9.42 13.24 -5.25
N VAL A 213 10.18 12.14 -5.40
CA VAL A 213 11.24 11.79 -4.43
C VAL A 213 12.46 12.70 -4.50
N GLN A 214 12.69 13.35 -5.63
CA GLN A 214 13.77 14.33 -5.80
C GLN A 214 13.38 15.75 -5.37
N HIS A 215 12.09 16.02 -5.15
CA HIS A 215 11.62 17.36 -4.84
C HIS A 215 12.12 17.84 -3.46
N PRO A 216 12.74 19.05 -3.34
CA PRO A 216 13.41 19.49 -2.11
C PRO A 216 12.51 19.65 -0.89
N LEU A 217 11.21 19.87 -1.09
CA LEU A 217 10.23 19.99 0.00
C LEU A 217 9.74 18.63 0.53
N VAL A 218 10.00 17.52 -0.16
CA VAL A 218 9.71 16.18 0.36
C VAL A 218 10.74 15.81 1.42
N LYS A 219 10.30 15.42 2.61
CA LYS A 219 11.16 15.19 3.80
C LYS A 219 11.22 13.72 4.23
N LYS A 220 10.38 12.86 3.65
CA LYS A 220 10.41 11.41 3.89
C LYS A 220 9.89 10.68 2.67
N ILE A 221 10.49 9.51 2.40
CA ILE A 221 10.02 8.56 1.37
C ILE A 221 9.49 7.32 2.09
N SER A 222 8.22 7.00 1.86
CA SER A 222 7.59 5.73 2.29
C SER A 222 7.25 4.92 1.04
N PHE A 223 7.97 3.84 0.81
CA PHE A 223 7.90 3.03 -0.40
C PHE A 223 7.57 1.58 -0.07
N THR A 224 6.67 0.97 -0.86
CA THR A 224 6.49 -0.48 -0.93
C THR A 224 6.58 -0.92 -2.38
N GLY A 225 7.45 -1.90 -2.67
CA GLY A 225 7.65 -2.39 -4.03
C GLY A 225 8.89 -3.25 -4.21
N GLY A 226 9.44 -3.26 -5.42
CA GLY A 226 10.60 -4.08 -5.76
C GLY A 226 11.90 -3.61 -5.12
N THR A 227 12.76 -4.56 -4.71
CA THR A 227 14.03 -4.30 -4.02
C THR A 227 14.99 -3.41 -4.82
N SER A 228 15.04 -3.56 -6.15
CA SER A 228 15.90 -2.72 -6.99
C SER A 228 15.49 -1.24 -6.95
N THR A 229 14.19 -0.96 -7.01
CA THR A 229 13.66 0.40 -6.88
C THR A 229 13.89 0.93 -5.46
N GLY A 230 13.69 0.09 -4.42
CA GLY A 230 13.95 0.47 -3.04
C GLY A 230 15.40 0.92 -2.82
N ARG A 231 16.38 0.21 -3.41
CA ARG A 231 17.79 0.63 -3.36
C ARG A 231 18.03 1.99 -4.02
N GLN A 232 17.44 2.24 -5.19
CA GLN A 232 17.55 3.53 -5.87
C GLN A 232 16.97 4.66 -5.00
N LEU A 233 15.81 4.43 -4.38
CA LEU A 233 15.19 5.41 -3.49
C LEU A 233 16.02 5.64 -2.23
N ALA A 234 16.68 4.61 -1.68
CA ALA A 234 17.60 4.74 -0.56
C ALA A 234 18.81 5.61 -0.92
N HIS A 235 19.37 5.48 -2.12
CA HIS A 235 20.45 6.37 -2.59
C HIS A 235 20.00 7.81 -2.70
N ILE A 236 18.84 8.08 -3.33
CA ILE A 236 18.29 9.43 -3.41
C ILE A 236 18.05 10.03 -2.02
N ALA A 237 17.53 9.24 -1.09
CA ALA A 237 17.28 9.70 0.27
C ALA A 237 18.60 10.00 1.02
N ALA A 238 19.62 9.18 0.84
CA ALA A 238 20.95 9.39 1.45
C ALA A 238 21.60 10.68 0.96
N GLU A 239 21.57 10.96 -0.35
CA GLU A 239 22.08 12.21 -0.92
C GLU A 239 21.37 13.45 -0.36
N ARG A 240 20.10 13.30 0.00
CA ARG A 240 19.25 14.37 0.53
C ARG A 240 19.18 14.41 2.05
N LEU A 241 19.79 13.45 2.75
CA LEU A 241 19.73 13.27 4.21
C LEU A 241 18.29 13.23 4.76
N ILE A 242 17.38 12.53 4.05
CA ILE A 242 16.00 12.35 4.46
C ILE A 242 15.69 10.89 4.83
N GLY A 243 14.73 10.70 5.74
CA GLY A 243 14.32 9.37 6.21
C GLY A 243 13.57 8.56 5.14
N THR A 244 13.75 7.23 5.19
CA THR A 244 12.99 6.28 4.38
C THR A 244 12.28 5.25 5.25
N SER A 245 11.13 4.74 4.74
CA SER A 245 10.52 3.48 5.17
C SER A 245 10.36 2.63 3.93
N LEU A 246 11.04 1.49 3.89
CA LEU A 246 11.12 0.63 2.71
C LEU A 246 10.54 -0.74 3.04
N GLU A 247 9.40 -1.06 2.42
CA GLU A 247 8.77 -2.38 2.45
C GLU A 247 9.05 -3.06 1.11
N LEU A 248 9.83 -4.13 1.13
CA LEU A 248 10.38 -4.73 -0.06
C LEU A 248 9.98 -6.20 -0.20
N GLY A 249 10.25 -6.79 -1.36
CA GLY A 249 10.02 -8.19 -1.60
C GLY A 249 10.93 -9.11 -0.77
N GLY A 250 10.49 -10.34 -0.61
CA GLY A 250 11.21 -11.36 0.15
C GLY A 250 11.02 -12.75 -0.43
N LYS A 251 11.68 -13.71 0.23
CA LYS A 251 11.52 -15.16 0.04
C LYS A 251 11.43 -15.79 1.43
N SER A 252 10.27 -15.57 2.09
CA SER A 252 10.05 -15.98 3.47
C SER A 252 10.09 -17.50 3.62
N PRO A 253 10.68 -18.04 4.70
CA PRO A 253 10.62 -19.47 5.00
C PRO A 253 9.29 -19.82 5.66
N THR A 254 8.76 -21.01 5.33
CA THR A 254 7.74 -21.72 6.11
C THR A 254 8.35 -22.98 6.64
N VAL A 255 8.25 -23.23 7.95
CA VAL A 255 8.87 -24.37 8.61
C VAL A 255 7.79 -25.27 9.20
N VAL A 256 7.82 -26.55 8.88
CA VAL A 256 6.91 -27.58 9.43
C VAL A 256 7.73 -28.54 10.25
N LEU A 257 7.49 -28.57 11.57
CA LEU A 257 8.16 -29.45 12.52
C LEU A 257 7.44 -30.80 12.60
N GLU A 258 8.08 -31.79 13.25
CA GLU A 258 7.56 -33.16 13.31
C GLU A 258 6.29 -33.33 14.15
N ASP A 259 6.06 -32.43 15.09
CA ASP A 259 4.89 -32.40 15.99
C ASP A 259 3.75 -31.51 15.46
N ALA A 260 3.87 -30.95 14.22
CA ALA A 260 2.84 -30.11 13.64
C ALA A 260 1.57 -30.91 13.30
N ASP A 261 0.41 -30.28 13.49
CA ASP A 261 -0.84 -30.76 12.88
C ASP A 261 -0.72 -30.58 11.35
N LEU A 262 -0.59 -31.72 10.65
CA LEU A 262 -0.32 -31.70 9.21
C LEU A 262 -1.45 -31.09 8.38
N ASP A 263 -2.71 -31.22 8.80
CA ASP A 263 -3.84 -30.64 8.05
C ASP A 263 -3.89 -29.12 8.19
N LEU A 264 -3.61 -28.60 9.38
CA LEU A 264 -3.46 -27.16 9.62
C LEU A 264 -2.21 -26.62 8.92
N ALA A 265 -1.08 -27.34 9.00
CA ALA A 265 0.17 -26.92 8.36
C ALA A 265 0.03 -26.84 6.83
N VAL A 266 -0.60 -27.83 6.19
CA VAL A 266 -0.89 -27.83 4.74
C VAL A 266 -1.77 -26.63 4.37
N ASN A 267 -2.83 -26.34 5.14
CA ASN A 267 -3.67 -25.17 4.89
C ASN A 267 -2.88 -23.86 5.01
N GLY A 268 -2.04 -23.77 6.04
CA GLY A 268 -1.17 -22.59 6.25
C GLY A 268 -0.19 -22.38 5.11
N VAL A 269 0.45 -23.45 4.62
CA VAL A 269 1.35 -23.38 3.47
C VAL A 269 0.63 -22.95 2.19
N ILE A 270 -0.54 -23.55 1.90
CA ILE A 270 -1.35 -23.21 0.72
C ILE A 270 -1.76 -21.74 0.78
N TYR A 271 -2.31 -21.30 1.91
CA TYR A 271 -2.68 -19.90 2.08
C TYR A 271 -1.47 -18.98 1.96
N GLY A 272 -0.35 -19.32 2.60
CA GLY A 272 0.86 -18.50 2.64
C GLY A 272 1.54 -18.30 1.28
N ILE A 273 1.34 -19.21 0.30
CA ILE A 273 1.97 -19.10 -1.02
C ILE A 273 0.98 -18.78 -2.14
N PHE A 274 -0.24 -19.34 -2.14
CA PHE A 274 -1.17 -19.18 -3.26
C PHE A 274 -2.13 -18.00 -3.09
N SER A 275 -2.28 -17.43 -1.89
CA SER A 275 -3.00 -16.17 -1.73
C SER A 275 -2.38 -15.08 -2.62
N SER A 276 -3.21 -14.17 -3.11
CA SER A 276 -2.78 -13.13 -4.06
C SER A 276 -2.18 -13.68 -5.37
N SER A 277 -2.50 -14.92 -5.74
CA SER A 277 -1.87 -15.63 -6.87
C SER A 277 -0.34 -15.70 -6.73
N GLY A 278 0.17 -15.87 -5.49
CA GLY A 278 1.60 -15.85 -5.17
C GLY A 278 2.28 -14.48 -5.19
N GLN A 279 1.53 -13.41 -5.45
CA GLN A 279 2.05 -12.04 -5.63
C GLN A 279 2.11 -11.27 -4.30
N ALA A 280 2.64 -11.88 -3.24
CA ALA A 280 2.74 -11.29 -1.91
C ALA A 280 4.21 -11.20 -1.45
N CYS A 281 4.59 -10.05 -0.87
CA CYS A 281 5.94 -9.84 -0.33
C CYS A 281 6.27 -10.78 0.84
N ILE A 282 5.26 -11.22 1.57
CA ILE A 282 5.36 -12.12 2.74
C ILE A 282 5.15 -13.59 2.37
N ALA A 283 4.98 -13.94 1.08
CA ALA A 283 4.71 -15.31 0.65
C ALA A 283 5.77 -16.28 1.17
N GLY A 284 5.31 -17.41 1.72
CA GLY A 284 6.16 -18.51 2.21
C GLY A 284 6.80 -19.30 1.06
N ALA A 285 7.68 -18.63 0.32
CA ALA A 285 8.25 -19.13 -0.94
C ALA A 285 9.33 -20.22 -0.76
N ARG A 286 9.75 -20.49 0.48
CA ARG A 286 10.68 -21.58 0.82
C ARG A 286 10.06 -22.46 1.89
N LEU A 287 9.79 -23.71 1.56
CA LEU A 287 9.18 -24.68 2.46
C LEU A 287 10.23 -25.62 3.02
N PHE A 288 10.36 -25.68 4.35
CA PHE A 288 11.21 -26.61 5.08
C PHE A 288 10.33 -27.57 5.88
N VAL A 289 10.42 -28.85 5.61
CA VAL A 289 9.62 -29.88 6.27
C VAL A 289 10.56 -30.85 7.00
N HIS A 290 10.26 -31.15 8.28
CA HIS A 290 11.02 -32.14 9.03
C HIS A 290 10.94 -33.51 8.35
N ALA A 291 12.08 -34.25 8.30
CA ALA A 291 12.19 -35.49 7.54
C ALA A 291 11.14 -36.54 7.93
N ASN A 292 10.83 -36.65 9.25
CA ASN A 292 9.90 -37.65 9.76
C ASN A 292 8.45 -37.49 9.26
N VAL A 293 8.06 -36.27 8.85
CA VAL A 293 6.69 -35.97 8.36
C VAL A 293 6.65 -35.60 6.88
N TYR A 294 7.80 -35.59 6.19
CA TYR A 294 7.92 -35.10 4.83
C TYR A 294 6.98 -35.77 3.86
N GLU A 295 7.01 -37.12 3.77
CA GLU A 295 6.19 -37.86 2.81
C GLU A 295 4.68 -37.66 3.04
N ALA A 296 4.24 -37.79 4.30
CA ALA A 296 2.83 -37.58 4.66
C ALA A 296 2.36 -36.14 4.41
N PHE A 297 3.22 -35.18 4.68
CA PHE A 297 2.94 -33.77 4.43
C PHE A 297 2.86 -33.48 2.93
N MET A 298 3.84 -33.90 2.14
CA MET A 298 3.90 -33.65 0.71
C MET A 298 2.73 -34.30 -0.05
N GLN A 299 2.33 -35.51 0.33
CA GLN A 299 1.14 -36.15 -0.25
C GLN A 299 -0.11 -35.30 -0.07
N ARG A 300 -0.35 -34.78 1.14
CA ARG A 300 -1.50 -33.91 1.44
C ARG A 300 -1.40 -32.56 0.73
N LEU A 301 -0.20 -31.96 0.72
CA LEU A 301 0.03 -30.67 0.08
C LEU A 301 -0.25 -30.74 -1.42
N VAL A 302 0.30 -31.74 -2.12
CA VAL A 302 0.09 -31.92 -3.57
C VAL A 302 -1.40 -32.12 -3.88
N ALA A 303 -2.07 -33.04 -3.18
CA ALA A 303 -3.48 -33.31 -3.40
C ALA A 303 -4.35 -32.05 -3.22
N LYS A 304 -4.07 -31.27 -2.17
CA LYS A 304 -4.83 -30.04 -1.89
C LYS A 304 -4.50 -28.91 -2.84
N THR A 305 -3.24 -28.79 -3.30
CA THR A 305 -2.83 -27.84 -4.32
C THR A 305 -3.50 -28.10 -5.66
N GLN A 306 -3.59 -29.35 -6.06
CA GLN A 306 -4.31 -29.76 -7.30
C GLN A 306 -5.81 -29.47 -7.26
N ALA A 307 -6.39 -29.39 -6.07
CA ALA A 307 -7.81 -29.08 -5.88
C ALA A 307 -8.11 -27.56 -5.86
N LEU A 308 -7.09 -26.69 -5.96
CA LEU A 308 -7.29 -25.25 -5.99
C LEU A 308 -8.01 -24.83 -7.27
N ARG A 309 -9.04 -24.00 -7.10
CA ARG A 309 -9.82 -23.46 -8.21
C ARG A 309 -9.21 -22.17 -8.72
N VAL A 310 -8.51 -22.30 -9.85
CA VAL A 310 -7.99 -21.15 -10.61
C VAL A 310 -9.10 -20.66 -11.55
N GLY A 311 -9.34 -19.35 -11.62
CA GLY A 311 -10.43 -18.86 -12.46
C GLY A 311 -10.62 -17.35 -12.44
N HIS A 312 -11.77 -16.92 -12.98
CA HIS A 312 -12.13 -15.50 -13.03
C HIS A 312 -12.34 -14.95 -11.62
N PRO A 313 -11.71 -13.82 -11.25
CA PRO A 313 -11.63 -13.34 -9.86
C PRO A 313 -12.97 -12.87 -9.28
N GLU A 314 -13.94 -12.54 -10.12
CA GLU A 314 -15.30 -12.15 -9.69
C GLU A 314 -16.18 -13.38 -9.37
N HIS A 315 -15.80 -14.59 -9.75
CA HIS A 315 -16.55 -15.79 -9.41
C HIS A 315 -16.31 -16.20 -7.96
N ALA A 316 -17.37 -16.39 -7.21
CA ALA A 316 -17.29 -16.71 -5.77
C ALA A 316 -16.49 -17.99 -5.44
N ALA A 317 -16.42 -18.94 -6.38
CA ALA A 317 -15.69 -20.19 -6.21
C ALA A 317 -14.17 -20.06 -6.48
N THR A 318 -13.71 -18.98 -7.08
CA THR A 318 -12.31 -18.79 -7.45
C THR A 318 -11.45 -18.57 -6.20
N GLN A 319 -10.36 -19.33 -6.11
CA GLN A 319 -9.37 -19.23 -5.03
C GLN A 319 -8.06 -18.60 -5.48
N VAL A 320 -7.72 -18.76 -6.77
CA VAL A 320 -6.52 -18.16 -7.37
C VAL A 320 -6.94 -17.42 -8.64
N GLY A 321 -6.69 -16.13 -8.67
CA GLY A 321 -7.00 -15.26 -9.80
C GLY A 321 -5.82 -15.15 -10.79
N PRO A 322 -5.92 -14.27 -11.79
CA PRO A 322 -4.83 -14.01 -12.75
C PRO A 322 -3.64 -13.30 -12.08
N LEU A 323 -2.51 -13.31 -12.77
CA LEU A 323 -1.40 -12.40 -12.49
C LEU A 323 -1.75 -10.99 -12.99
N ILE A 324 -1.05 -9.99 -12.46
CA ILE A 324 -1.38 -8.56 -12.70
C ILE A 324 -1.33 -8.15 -14.19
N ASP A 325 -0.38 -8.69 -14.92
CA ASP A 325 -0.19 -8.40 -16.35
C ASP A 325 0.60 -9.51 -17.06
N GLU A 326 0.62 -9.47 -18.39
CA GLU A 326 1.35 -10.40 -19.23
C GLU A 326 2.88 -10.34 -19.00
N LYS A 327 3.42 -9.15 -18.73
CA LYS A 327 4.85 -8.99 -18.45
C LYS A 327 5.25 -9.76 -17.18
N HIS A 328 4.42 -9.72 -16.15
CA HIS A 328 4.65 -10.44 -14.92
C HIS A 328 4.48 -11.95 -15.12
N LEU A 329 3.48 -12.38 -15.89
CA LEU A 329 3.30 -13.77 -16.30
C LEU A 329 4.54 -14.32 -16.98
N ASN A 330 5.04 -13.61 -17.99
CA ASN A 330 6.26 -14.03 -18.73
C ASN A 330 7.49 -14.08 -17.82
N SER A 331 7.59 -13.18 -16.83
CA SER A 331 8.69 -13.19 -15.85
C SER A 331 8.64 -14.42 -14.92
N VAL A 332 7.43 -14.79 -14.46
CA VAL A 332 7.25 -15.99 -13.62
C VAL A 332 7.52 -17.25 -14.40
N ASP A 333 6.96 -17.39 -15.62
CA ASP A 333 7.18 -18.53 -16.51
C ASP A 333 8.68 -18.71 -16.83
N ALA A 334 9.37 -17.64 -17.17
CA ALA A 334 10.81 -17.69 -17.43
C ALA A 334 11.63 -18.08 -16.18
N TYR A 335 11.15 -17.76 -14.97
CA TYR A 335 11.78 -18.17 -13.72
C TYR A 335 11.62 -19.69 -13.50
N VAL A 336 10.41 -20.22 -13.73
CA VAL A 336 10.12 -21.66 -13.62
C VAL A 336 10.95 -22.46 -14.61
N ARG A 337 10.93 -22.06 -15.89
CA ARG A 337 11.72 -22.76 -16.94
C ARG A 337 13.23 -22.80 -16.68
N ARG A 338 13.78 -21.76 -16.01
CA ARG A 338 15.19 -21.79 -15.59
C ARG A 338 15.47 -22.77 -14.46
N ALA A 339 14.48 -23.07 -13.64
CA ALA A 339 14.64 -24.05 -12.56
C ALA A 339 14.50 -25.50 -13.04
N GLU A 340 13.92 -25.72 -14.22
CA GLU A 340 13.80 -27.03 -14.87
C GLU A 340 15.05 -27.42 -15.67
N GLN A 341 15.95 -26.49 -15.97
CA GLN A 341 17.25 -26.69 -16.64
C GLN A 341 18.37 -26.99 -15.63
#